data_5bf8d9adc5be7022bd9231930c33ab4a
#
_entry.id   5bf8d9adc5be7022bd9231930c33ab4a
#
_cell.length_a   1.000
_cell.length_b   1.000
_cell.length_c   1.000
_cell.angle_alpha   90.00
_cell.angle_beta   90.00
_cell.angle_gamma   90.00
#
_symmetry.space_group_name_H-M   'P 1'
#
loop_
_entity.id
_entity.type
_entity.pdbx_description
1 polymer ?
#
loop_
_entity_poly.entity_id
_entity_poly.type
_entity_poly.pdbx_seq_one_letter_code
_entity_poly.pdbx_strand_id
1 'polypeptide(L)'
;EIPLRLVGSEMCIRDREKLIGLIGDAAGLGVDMFLLDDGWFANKYPRSSDHQGLGDWDETADKLPNGIGRLVEEATKKGIKFGLWIEPEMVNPKSELYEKHKDWVIHLPNRDEYYFRNQLVLDLSNPKVQDFVFGVVDDLMTKYPGIAFFKWDCNSPITNIYSSYLKEKQSHLYIDYVRGLYNVLERIKTKYPDLPMMLCSGGSGRIDYETLRYFTEFWPSDNTDPIERLFIQWGYSQLFPAKTLCAHVTTWNHDASIKFRTDVAMMGKLGFDIKLSDLNDNEKKFCRDAVTNYNHLKPVVLEGDMYRLVSPYSGNHTSTQYV
;
A
#
# COMPACT_ATOMS: atom_id res chain seq x y z
N GLU A 1 -6.63 -2.91 17.16
CA GLU A 1 -5.94 -1.59 17.20
C GLU A 1 -5.57 -1.17 15.79
N ILE A 2 -5.82 0.09 15.45
CA ILE A 2 -5.52 0.65 14.12
C ILE A 2 -4.16 1.34 14.22
N PRO A 3 -3.12 0.82 13.54
CA PRO A 3 -1.77 1.33 13.71
C PRO A 3 -1.55 2.67 13.01
N LEU A 4 -0.84 3.56 13.68
CA LEU A 4 -0.19 4.72 13.10
C LEU A 4 1.09 4.30 12.39
N ARG A 5 1.42 4.90 11.25
CA ARG A 5 2.50 4.40 10.38
C ARG A 5 3.53 5.46 10.03
N LEU A 6 4.76 4.99 9.86
CA LEU A 6 5.76 5.64 9.04
C LEU A 6 6.05 4.73 7.84
N VAL A 7 5.99 5.30 6.64
CA VAL A 7 6.26 4.59 5.38
C VAL A 7 7.68 4.93 4.95
N GLY A 8 8.48 3.90 4.67
CA GLY A 8 9.77 4.04 4.03
C GLY A 8 9.67 3.56 2.58
N SER A 9 9.56 4.49 1.63
CA SER A 9 9.60 4.17 0.21
C SER A 9 10.86 4.75 -0.42
N GLU A 10 11.82 3.89 -0.74
CA GLU A 10 12.88 4.27 -1.66
C GLU A 10 13.30 3.05 -2.49
N MET A 11 12.92 2.99 -3.75
CA MET A 11 13.42 2.02 -4.74
C MET A 11 14.96 1.99 -4.79
N CYS A 12 15.63 3.00 -4.28
CA CYS A 12 17.08 3.17 -4.25
C CYS A 12 17.74 2.89 -2.91
N ILE A 13 17.03 2.46 -1.86
CA ILE A 13 17.69 2.14 -0.58
C ILE A 13 18.53 0.87 -0.78
N ARG A 14 19.84 1.07 -0.83
CA ARG A 14 20.86 0.01 -0.85
C ARG A 14 21.47 -0.26 0.53
N ASP A 15 20.87 0.33 1.58
CA ASP A 15 21.52 0.38 2.88
C ASP A 15 20.56 -0.05 3.99
N ARG A 16 20.78 -1.26 4.47
CA ARG A 16 20.09 -1.84 5.63
C ARG A 16 20.14 -0.93 6.85
N GLU A 17 21.29 -0.26 7.11
CA GLU A 17 21.45 0.61 8.27
C GLU A 17 20.50 1.82 8.19
N LYS A 18 20.24 2.31 6.99
CA LYS A 18 19.21 3.34 6.76
C LYS A 18 17.82 2.85 7.15
N LEU A 19 17.41 1.65 6.74
CA LEU A 19 16.11 1.09 7.10
C LEU A 19 15.97 0.87 8.60
N ILE A 20 17.03 0.38 9.27
CA ILE A 20 17.07 0.26 10.72
C ILE A 20 16.97 1.66 11.38
N GLY A 21 17.63 2.66 10.82
CA GLY A 21 17.50 4.06 11.23
C GLY A 21 16.05 4.55 11.13
N LEU A 22 15.38 4.33 9.98
CA LEU A 22 13.97 4.71 9.77
C LEU A 22 13.00 3.98 10.71
N ILE A 23 13.27 2.71 11.04
CA ILE A 23 12.50 1.99 12.07
C ILE A 23 12.70 2.66 13.44
N GLY A 24 13.93 3.13 13.73
CA GLY A 24 14.22 3.92 14.93
C GLY A 24 13.49 5.25 14.95
N ASP A 25 13.45 5.95 13.83
CA ASP A 25 12.70 7.20 13.65
C ASP A 25 11.21 7.01 13.83
N ALA A 26 10.65 5.93 13.26
CA ALA A 26 9.24 5.57 13.44
C ALA A 26 8.89 5.38 14.93
N ALA A 27 9.67 4.58 15.64
CA ALA A 27 9.49 4.37 17.07
C ALA A 27 9.64 5.68 17.87
N GLY A 28 10.64 6.52 17.51
CA GLY A 28 10.88 7.83 18.13
C GLY A 28 9.79 8.86 17.86
N LEU A 29 9.04 8.71 16.75
CA LEU A 29 7.87 9.52 16.43
C LEU A 29 6.63 9.09 17.23
N GLY A 30 6.61 7.86 17.74
CA GLY A 30 5.50 7.29 18.50
C GLY A 30 4.44 6.60 17.64
N VAL A 31 4.78 6.26 16.40
CA VAL A 31 3.88 5.47 15.53
C VAL A 31 3.95 3.98 15.85
N ASP A 32 2.89 3.25 15.53
CA ASP A 32 2.72 1.84 15.90
C ASP A 32 3.36 0.87 14.89
N MET A 33 3.70 1.35 13.69
CA MET A 33 4.18 0.49 12.60
C MET A 33 5.12 1.22 11.66
N PHE A 34 6.14 0.50 11.19
CA PHE A 34 6.95 0.84 10.02
C PHE A 34 6.48 0.01 8.82
N LEU A 35 6.17 0.65 7.69
CA LEU A 35 5.80 -0.01 6.44
C LEU A 35 6.94 0.15 5.42
N LEU A 36 7.53 -0.96 5.01
CA LEU A 36 8.49 -0.99 3.91
C LEU A 36 7.73 -1.05 2.58
N ASP A 37 7.84 0.00 1.80
CA ASP A 37 7.19 0.13 0.49
C ASP A 37 8.02 -0.53 -0.63
N ASP A 38 7.73 -0.25 -1.92
CA ASP A 38 8.36 -0.86 -3.11
C ASP A 38 9.90 -0.84 -3.07
N GLY A 39 10.53 -1.86 -3.67
CA GLY A 39 11.98 -1.88 -3.90
C GLY A 39 12.79 -2.93 -3.14
N TRP A 40 12.17 -3.80 -2.35
CA TRP A 40 12.85 -4.77 -1.46
C TRP A 40 13.15 -6.14 -2.12
N PHE A 41 12.63 -6.45 -3.29
CA PHE A 41 12.54 -7.79 -3.89
C PHE A 41 13.33 -7.94 -5.18
N ALA A 42 13.37 -9.18 -5.70
CA ALA A 42 14.00 -9.69 -6.90
C ALA A 42 15.55 -9.74 -6.84
N ASN A 43 16.11 -10.87 -7.29
CA ASN A 43 17.56 -11.10 -7.28
C ASN A 43 18.17 -11.03 -8.68
N LYS A 44 17.60 -11.72 -9.67
CA LYS A 44 18.12 -11.67 -11.05
C LYS A 44 17.94 -10.29 -11.69
N TYR A 45 16.80 -9.66 -11.42
CA TYR A 45 16.45 -8.32 -11.88
C TYR A 45 16.04 -7.46 -10.68
N PRO A 46 16.99 -7.03 -9.82
CA PRO A 46 16.68 -6.32 -8.58
C PRO A 46 15.78 -5.11 -8.81
N ARG A 47 14.74 -4.97 -7.98
CA ARG A 47 13.79 -3.85 -8.04
C ARG A 47 14.48 -2.52 -7.71
N SER A 48 15.19 -1.97 -8.69
CA SER A 48 15.88 -0.67 -8.60
C SER A 48 15.19 0.43 -9.41
N SER A 49 14.17 0.07 -10.17
CA SER A 49 13.27 0.94 -10.93
C SER A 49 11.97 0.20 -11.21
N ASP A 50 10.97 0.90 -11.76
CA ASP A 50 9.68 0.33 -12.16
C ASP A 50 9.74 -0.55 -13.43
N HIS A 51 10.91 -0.64 -14.08
CA HIS A 51 11.11 -1.44 -15.30
C HIS A 51 11.39 -2.92 -15.06
N GLN A 52 11.60 -3.34 -13.81
CA GLN A 52 12.04 -4.71 -13.50
C GLN A 52 11.66 -5.18 -12.11
N GLY A 53 11.66 -6.49 -11.93
CA GLY A 53 11.57 -7.16 -10.65
C GLY A 53 10.16 -7.62 -10.25
N LEU A 54 9.08 -6.95 -10.69
CA LEU A 54 7.73 -7.41 -10.36
C LEU A 54 7.48 -8.84 -10.88
N GLY A 55 6.99 -9.69 -9.99
CA GLY A 55 6.81 -11.12 -10.20
C GLY A 55 7.76 -11.98 -9.37
N ASP A 56 8.94 -11.45 -9.00
CA ASP A 56 9.96 -12.17 -8.24
C ASP A 56 10.00 -11.68 -6.80
N TRP A 57 9.30 -12.35 -5.88
CA TRP A 57 9.01 -11.86 -4.52
C TRP A 57 10.00 -12.34 -3.45
N ASP A 58 11.19 -12.77 -3.86
CA ASP A 58 12.29 -13.00 -2.94
C ASP A 58 13.02 -11.69 -2.60
N GLU A 59 13.34 -11.48 -1.32
CA GLU A 59 14.13 -10.32 -0.91
C GLU A 59 15.47 -10.24 -1.65
N THR A 60 15.81 -9.04 -2.12
CA THR A 60 17.05 -8.83 -2.86
C THR A 60 18.27 -8.85 -1.93
N ALA A 61 19.17 -9.80 -2.13
CA ALA A 61 20.34 -10.02 -1.28
C ALA A 61 21.29 -8.79 -1.24
N ASP A 62 21.39 -8.06 -2.34
CA ASP A 62 22.21 -6.85 -2.44
C ASP A 62 21.75 -5.72 -1.50
N LYS A 63 20.45 -5.58 -1.30
CA LYS A 63 19.89 -4.53 -0.44
C LYS A 63 19.63 -5.04 0.98
N LEU A 64 19.23 -6.29 1.12
CA LEU A 64 18.81 -6.94 2.36
C LEU A 64 19.63 -8.23 2.59
N PRO A 65 20.94 -8.15 2.82
CA PRO A 65 21.81 -9.33 2.94
C PRO A 65 21.45 -10.25 4.11
N ASN A 66 20.68 -9.76 5.08
CA ASN A 66 20.17 -10.55 6.21
C ASN A 66 18.64 -10.77 6.13
N GLY A 67 18.05 -10.54 4.95
CA GLY A 67 16.63 -10.69 4.69
C GLY A 67 15.73 -9.68 5.42
N ILE A 68 14.43 -9.80 5.16
CA ILE A 68 13.36 -9.01 5.82
C ILE A 68 13.29 -9.34 7.32
N GLY A 69 13.60 -10.57 7.72
CA GLY A 69 13.53 -11.02 9.12
C GLY A 69 14.29 -10.11 10.07
N ARG A 70 15.45 -9.57 9.65
CA ARG A 70 16.22 -8.62 10.44
C ARG A 70 15.47 -7.31 10.70
N LEU A 71 14.72 -6.80 9.73
CA LEU A 71 13.92 -5.58 9.88
C LEU A 71 12.72 -5.82 10.79
N VAL A 72 12.08 -6.98 10.66
CA VAL A 72 11.00 -7.43 11.56
C VAL A 72 11.49 -7.50 13.01
N GLU A 73 12.67 -8.10 13.25
CA GLU A 73 13.27 -8.16 14.58
C GLU A 73 13.55 -6.77 15.16
N GLU A 74 14.10 -5.86 14.36
CA GLU A 74 14.40 -4.49 14.81
C GLU A 74 13.14 -3.70 15.13
N ALA A 75 12.09 -3.83 14.32
CA ALA A 75 10.78 -3.25 14.62
C ALA A 75 10.22 -3.79 15.96
N THR A 76 10.25 -5.11 16.13
CA THR A 76 9.81 -5.78 17.36
C THR A 76 10.61 -5.31 18.59
N LYS A 77 11.93 -5.21 18.50
CA LYS A 77 12.80 -4.69 19.59
C LYS A 77 12.45 -3.26 19.99
N LYS A 78 11.96 -2.47 19.04
CA LYS A 78 11.53 -1.08 19.27
C LYS A 78 10.05 -0.96 19.67
N GLY A 79 9.33 -2.09 19.80
CA GLY A 79 7.94 -2.14 20.21
C GLY A 79 6.94 -1.70 19.14
N ILE A 80 7.33 -1.69 17.86
CA ILE A 80 6.46 -1.37 16.74
C ILE A 80 6.28 -2.56 15.79
N LYS A 81 5.20 -2.54 15.01
CA LYS A 81 4.89 -3.56 14.00
C LYS A 81 5.67 -3.32 12.72
N PHE A 82 5.80 -4.36 11.90
CA PHE A 82 6.39 -4.28 10.56
C PHE A 82 5.36 -4.63 9.50
N GLY A 83 5.21 -3.78 8.50
CA GLY A 83 4.37 -3.98 7.32
C GLY A 83 5.20 -4.04 6.05
N LEU A 84 4.64 -4.63 4.99
CA LEU A 84 5.31 -4.84 3.72
C LEU A 84 4.39 -4.51 2.55
N TRP A 85 4.93 -3.82 1.52
CA TRP A 85 4.27 -3.59 0.25
C TRP A 85 4.43 -4.79 -0.69
N ILE A 86 3.36 -5.13 -1.39
CA ILE A 86 3.35 -6.12 -2.46
C ILE A 86 2.46 -5.66 -3.62
N GLU A 87 2.78 -6.11 -4.84
CA GLU A 87 1.97 -5.90 -6.05
C GLU A 87 1.85 -7.22 -6.84
N PRO A 88 1.22 -8.26 -6.25
CA PRO A 88 1.36 -9.63 -6.71
C PRO A 88 0.55 -9.97 -7.96
N GLU A 89 -0.32 -9.08 -8.41
CA GLU A 89 -1.09 -9.19 -9.65
C GLU A 89 -0.33 -8.70 -10.88
N MET A 90 0.83 -8.08 -10.68
CA MET A 90 1.63 -7.45 -11.73
C MET A 90 2.94 -8.18 -11.97
N VAL A 91 3.44 -8.05 -13.19
CA VAL A 91 4.73 -8.62 -13.59
C VAL A 91 5.47 -7.66 -14.53
N ASN A 92 6.79 -7.55 -14.40
CA ASN A 92 7.61 -6.87 -15.37
C ASN A 92 8.14 -7.86 -16.41
N PRO A 93 8.36 -7.45 -17.68
CA PRO A 93 9.08 -8.26 -18.66
C PRO A 93 10.48 -8.70 -18.20
N LYS A 94 11.15 -7.86 -17.40
CA LYS A 94 12.39 -8.21 -16.71
C LYS A 94 12.08 -8.79 -15.34
N SER A 95 11.64 -10.08 -15.33
CA SER A 95 11.47 -10.91 -14.16
C SER A 95 11.65 -12.37 -14.51
N GLU A 96 12.05 -13.20 -13.57
CA GLU A 96 12.15 -14.65 -13.77
C GLU A 96 10.77 -15.28 -13.96
N LEU A 97 9.74 -14.72 -13.30
CA LEU A 97 8.35 -15.15 -13.49
C LEU A 97 7.93 -15.01 -14.96
N TYR A 98 8.15 -13.85 -15.57
CA TYR A 98 7.77 -13.62 -16.96
C TYR A 98 8.57 -14.50 -17.92
N GLU A 99 9.87 -14.72 -17.67
CA GLU A 99 10.68 -15.65 -18.49
C GLU A 99 10.10 -17.07 -18.49
N LYS A 100 9.58 -17.52 -17.35
CA LYS A 100 9.05 -18.88 -17.16
C LYS A 100 7.60 -19.03 -17.63
N HIS A 101 6.79 -17.96 -17.48
CA HIS A 101 5.34 -18.01 -17.60
C HIS A 101 4.76 -16.83 -18.39
N LYS A 102 5.22 -16.65 -19.64
CA LYS A 102 4.65 -15.65 -20.55
C LYS A 102 3.16 -15.86 -20.84
N ASP A 103 2.69 -17.10 -20.73
CA ASP A 103 1.29 -17.50 -20.90
C ASP A 103 0.38 -17.10 -19.72
N TRP A 104 0.96 -16.56 -18.63
CA TRP A 104 0.22 -16.09 -17.47
C TRP A 104 -0.20 -14.62 -17.53
N VAL A 105 0.28 -13.88 -18.52
CA VAL A 105 -0.10 -12.48 -18.69
C VAL A 105 -1.32 -12.31 -19.59
N ILE A 106 -2.10 -11.29 -19.28
CA ILE A 106 -3.23 -10.86 -20.14
C ILE A 106 -2.66 -10.04 -21.28
N HIS A 107 -2.64 -10.58 -22.51
CA HIS A 107 -2.21 -9.88 -23.70
C HIS A 107 -2.79 -10.48 -24.99
N LEU A 108 -3.03 -9.64 -26.00
CA LEU A 108 -3.51 -10.06 -27.32
C LEU A 108 -2.40 -10.83 -28.08
N PRO A 109 -2.67 -12.05 -28.59
CA PRO A 109 -1.63 -12.95 -29.10
C PRO A 109 -0.93 -12.46 -30.38
N ASN A 110 -1.51 -11.57 -31.16
CA ASN A 110 -0.97 -11.09 -32.44
C ASN A 110 -0.71 -9.58 -32.43
N ARG A 111 -0.45 -9.01 -31.26
CA ARG A 111 -0.13 -7.59 -31.10
C ARG A 111 1.06 -7.44 -30.15
N ASP A 112 1.75 -6.32 -30.27
CA ASP A 112 2.77 -5.93 -29.32
C ASP A 112 2.15 -5.77 -27.93
N GLU A 113 2.91 -6.12 -26.91
CA GLU A 113 2.52 -5.91 -25.53
C GLU A 113 2.43 -4.40 -25.24
N TYR A 114 1.38 -4.01 -24.54
CA TYR A 114 1.22 -2.66 -24.07
C TYR A 114 1.54 -2.59 -22.58
N TYR A 115 2.47 -1.75 -22.21
CA TYR A 115 2.90 -1.57 -20.84
C TYR A 115 2.35 -0.30 -20.26
N PHE A 116 1.62 -0.41 -19.14
CA PHE A 116 1.31 0.72 -18.30
C PHE A 116 2.22 0.67 -17.07
N ARG A 117 2.96 1.74 -16.81
CA ARG A 117 4.03 1.77 -15.78
C ARG A 117 5.04 0.61 -15.93
N ASN A 118 5.37 0.24 -17.14
CA ASN A 118 6.30 -0.86 -17.48
C ASN A 118 5.87 -2.24 -16.96
N GLN A 119 4.58 -2.43 -16.71
CA GLN A 119 3.99 -3.63 -16.12
C GLN A 119 3.02 -4.31 -17.06
N LEU A 120 2.83 -5.61 -16.84
CA LEU A 120 1.78 -6.46 -17.38
C LEU A 120 0.92 -7.02 -16.24
N VAL A 121 -0.32 -7.34 -16.55
CA VAL A 121 -1.28 -7.90 -15.60
C VAL A 121 -1.28 -9.42 -15.70
N LEU A 122 -1.10 -10.11 -14.58
CA LEU A 122 -1.23 -11.56 -14.47
C LEU A 122 -2.71 -11.98 -14.56
N ASP A 123 -2.98 -13.06 -15.26
CA ASP A 123 -4.34 -13.56 -15.53
C ASP A 123 -4.94 -14.32 -14.34
N LEU A 124 -5.60 -13.62 -13.45
CA LEU A 124 -6.29 -14.24 -12.30
C LEU A 124 -7.52 -15.08 -12.68
N SER A 125 -7.95 -15.12 -13.94
CA SER A 125 -8.91 -16.14 -14.39
C SER A 125 -8.31 -17.55 -14.38
N ASN A 126 -6.96 -17.65 -14.39
CA ASN A 126 -6.22 -18.91 -14.36
C ASN A 126 -5.94 -19.36 -12.90
N PRO A 127 -6.43 -20.53 -12.47
CA PRO A 127 -6.18 -21.03 -11.11
C PRO A 127 -4.69 -21.16 -10.73
N LYS A 128 -3.81 -21.43 -11.68
CA LYS A 128 -2.35 -21.49 -11.41
C LYS A 128 -1.79 -20.13 -11.04
N VAL A 129 -2.30 -19.07 -11.65
CA VAL A 129 -1.94 -17.70 -11.30
C VAL A 129 -2.52 -17.31 -9.93
N GLN A 130 -3.75 -17.76 -9.62
CA GLN A 130 -4.33 -17.58 -8.28
C GLN A 130 -3.47 -18.28 -7.21
N ASP A 131 -2.99 -19.51 -7.49
CA ASP A 131 -2.10 -20.23 -6.57
C ASP A 131 -0.78 -19.50 -6.36
N PHE A 132 -0.20 -18.96 -7.43
CA PHE A 132 1.01 -18.14 -7.35
C PHE A 132 0.79 -16.89 -6.49
N VAL A 133 -0.26 -16.11 -6.75
CA VAL A 133 -0.56 -14.87 -6.02
C VAL A 133 -0.87 -15.14 -4.54
N PHE A 134 -1.60 -16.21 -4.24
CA PHE A 134 -1.76 -16.68 -2.85
C PHE A 134 -0.42 -17.05 -2.23
N GLY A 135 0.43 -17.78 -2.97
CA GLY A 135 1.76 -18.22 -2.54
C GLY A 135 2.65 -17.04 -2.14
N VAL A 136 2.59 -15.90 -2.84
CA VAL A 136 3.36 -14.69 -2.46
C VAL A 136 3.13 -14.29 -1.00
N VAL A 137 1.87 -14.21 -0.58
CA VAL A 137 1.53 -13.87 0.82
C VAL A 137 1.89 -15.01 1.76
N ASP A 138 1.58 -16.25 1.37
CA ASP A 138 1.76 -17.43 2.20
C ASP A 138 3.24 -17.71 2.50
N ASP A 139 4.10 -17.59 1.51
CA ASP A 139 5.55 -17.78 1.63
C ASP A 139 6.17 -16.68 2.52
N LEU A 140 5.77 -15.41 2.32
CA LEU A 140 6.24 -14.31 3.15
C LEU A 140 5.81 -14.47 4.62
N MET A 141 4.55 -14.83 4.87
CA MET A 141 4.04 -15.05 6.23
C MET A 141 4.67 -16.27 6.89
N THR A 142 4.94 -17.33 6.12
CA THR A 142 5.60 -18.55 6.63
C THR A 142 7.07 -18.28 6.96
N LYS A 143 7.77 -17.57 6.09
CA LYS A 143 9.18 -17.22 6.27
C LYS A 143 9.40 -16.15 7.33
N TYR A 144 8.47 -15.20 7.43
CA TYR A 144 8.55 -14.04 8.32
C TYR A 144 7.24 -13.82 9.09
N PRO A 145 6.93 -14.66 10.09
CA PRO A 145 5.65 -14.62 10.81
C PRO A 145 5.42 -13.34 11.62
N GLY A 146 6.44 -12.48 11.75
CA GLY A 146 6.34 -11.17 12.38
C GLY A 146 5.89 -10.05 11.44
N ILE A 147 5.63 -10.33 10.15
CA ILE A 147 4.95 -9.37 9.27
C ILE A 147 3.51 -9.21 9.78
N ALA A 148 3.11 -7.98 10.07
CA ALA A 148 1.84 -7.66 10.70
C ALA A 148 0.87 -6.93 9.77
N PHE A 149 1.25 -6.65 8.52
CA PHE A 149 0.46 -5.87 7.59
C PHE A 149 0.97 -5.98 6.15
N PHE A 150 0.06 -5.97 5.17
CA PHE A 150 0.42 -5.78 3.77
C PHE A 150 -0.26 -4.56 3.16
N LYS A 151 0.50 -3.78 2.38
CA LYS A 151 -0.04 -2.84 1.39
C LYS A 151 -0.06 -3.58 0.05
N TRP A 152 -1.26 -3.88 -0.43
CA TRP A 152 -1.48 -4.59 -1.69
C TRP A 152 -1.77 -3.60 -2.79
N ASP A 153 -0.87 -3.49 -3.74
CA ASP A 153 -0.98 -2.57 -4.87
C ASP A 153 -1.36 -3.29 -6.18
N CYS A 154 -1.80 -2.48 -7.16
CA CYS A 154 -2.13 -2.93 -8.51
C CYS A 154 -2.16 -1.72 -9.44
N ASN A 155 -1.05 -1.44 -10.09
CA ASN A 155 -0.82 -0.15 -10.76
C ASN A 155 -1.01 -0.20 -12.29
N SER A 156 -1.44 -1.31 -12.86
CA SER A 156 -1.72 -1.42 -14.28
C SER A 156 -3.16 -1.85 -14.55
N PRO A 157 -3.91 -1.12 -15.39
CA PRO A 157 -5.23 -1.56 -15.83
C PRO A 157 -5.11 -2.69 -16.86
N ILE A 158 -6.17 -3.49 -17.01
CA ILE A 158 -6.28 -4.47 -18.07
C ILE A 158 -6.65 -3.75 -19.36
N THR A 159 -5.68 -3.63 -20.29
CA THR A 159 -5.84 -2.93 -21.58
C THR A 159 -5.80 -3.88 -22.77
N ASN A 160 -5.08 -4.99 -22.70
CA ASN A 160 -4.95 -6.01 -23.72
C ASN A 160 -5.83 -7.21 -23.39
N ILE A 161 -7.09 -7.17 -23.79
CA ILE A 161 -8.15 -8.05 -23.32
C ILE A 161 -8.09 -9.42 -24.00
N TYR A 162 -7.19 -10.29 -23.54
CA TYR A 162 -7.15 -11.69 -23.96
C TYR A 162 -6.44 -12.55 -22.89
N SER A 163 -7.07 -13.68 -22.56
CA SER A 163 -6.55 -14.70 -21.66
C SER A 163 -6.19 -15.97 -22.43
N SER A 164 -4.95 -16.41 -22.34
CA SER A 164 -4.51 -17.70 -22.89
C SER A 164 -5.21 -18.88 -22.23
N TYR A 165 -5.68 -18.71 -20.98
CA TYR A 165 -6.40 -19.72 -20.21
C TYR A 165 -7.86 -19.86 -20.64
N LEU A 166 -8.56 -18.75 -20.86
CA LEU A 166 -10.02 -18.74 -21.12
C LEU A 166 -10.40 -19.27 -22.54
N LYS A 167 -9.46 -19.29 -23.48
CA LYS A 167 -9.69 -19.80 -24.85
C LYS A 167 -10.93 -19.15 -25.48
N GLU A 168 -11.99 -19.93 -25.72
CA GLU A 168 -13.25 -19.47 -26.33
C GLU A 168 -14.09 -18.56 -25.41
N LYS A 169 -13.79 -18.53 -24.10
CA LYS A 169 -14.56 -17.77 -23.11
C LYS A 169 -14.01 -16.36 -22.86
N GLN A 170 -13.43 -15.70 -23.87
CA GLN A 170 -12.79 -14.39 -23.72
C GLN A 170 -13.69 -13.31 -23.13
N SER A 171 -15.00 -13.34 -23.43
CA SER A 171 -15.98 -12.40 -22.88
C SER A 171 -16.14 -12.49 -21.35
N HIS A 172 -15.66 -13.56 -20.73
CA HIS A 172 -15.69 -13.75 -19.27
C HIS A 172 -14.52 -13.09 -18.55
N LEU A 173 -13.48 -12.63 -19.26
CA LEU A 173 -12.20 -12.26 -18.67
C LEU A 173 -12.33 -11.30 -17.47
N TYR A 174 -13.05 -10.21 -17.61
CA TYR A 174 -13.18 -9.23 -16.51
C TYR A 174 -13.90 -9.80 -15.28
N ILE A 175 -14.94 -10.60 -15.51
CA ILE A 175 -15.72 -11.23 -14.43
C ILE A 175 -14.88 -12.31 -13.73
N ASP A 176 -14.25 -13.19 -14.52
CA ASP A 176 -13.49 -14.30 -13.97
C ASP A 176 -12.17 -13.84 -13.34
N TYR A 177 -11.58 -12.73 -13.82
CA TYR A 177 -10.45 -12.06 -13.16
C TYR A 177 -10.83 -11.61 -11.72
N VAL A 178 -11.94 -10.87 -11.59
CA VAL A 178 -12.38 -10.37 -10.27
C VAL A 178 -12.76 -11.52 -9.35
N ARG A 179 -13.42 -12.55 -9.86
CA ARG A 179 -13.70 -13.77 -9.09
C ARG A 179 -12.43 -14.48 -8.64
N GLY A 180 -11.43 -14.53 -9.52
CA GLY A 180 -10.11 -15.07 -9.18
C GLY A 180 -9.40 -14.29 -8.10
N LEU A 181 -9.45 -12.94 -8.16
CA LEU A 181 -8.92 -12.08 -7.11
C LEU A 181 -9.62 -12.36 -5.77
N TYR A 182 -10.96 -12.38 -5.75
CA TYR A 182 -11.70 -12.65 -4.51
C TYR A 182 -11.44 -14.05 -3.97
N ASN A 183 -11.26 -15.05 -4.83
CA ASN A 183 -10.86 -16.39 -4.39
C ASN A 183 -9.48 -16.39 -3.68
N VAL A 184 -8.52 -15.65 -4.22
CA VAL A 184 -7.21 -15.49 -3.57
C VAL A 184 -7.34 -14.78 -2.21
N LEU A 185 -8.09 -13.68 -2.17
CA LEU A 185 -8.30 -12.89 -0.94
C LEU A 185 -9.05 -13.70 0.14
N GLU A 186 -10.06 -14.50 -0.25
CA GLU A 186 -10.78 -15.38 0.66
C GLU A 186 -9.87 -16.46 1.26
N ARG A 187 -8.98 -17.05 0.44
CA ARG A 187 -7.97 -18.02 0.92
C ARG A 187 -7.00 -17.38 1.91
N ILE A 188 -6.54 -16.15 1.63
CA ILE A 188 -5.68 -15.39 2.55
C ILE A 188 -6.43 -15.12 3.86
N LYS A 189 -7.65 -14.60 3.78
CA LYS A 189 -8.48 -14.29 4.94
C LYS A 189 -8.79 -15.51 5.79
N THR A 190 -9.01 -16.66 5.17
CA THR A 190 -9.26 -17.93 5.86
C THR A 190 -8.01 -18.42 6.60
N LYS A 191 -6.82 -18.31 5.98
CA LYS A 191 -5.57 -18.78 6.58
C LYS A 191 -5.00 -17.79 7.60
N TYR A 192 -5.19 -16.49 7.35
CA TYR A 192 -4.66 -15.38 8.16
C TYR A 192 -5.79 -14.40 8.53
N PRO A 193 -6.76 -14.80 9.38
CA PRO A 193 -7.98 -14.04 9.65
C PRO A 193 -7.72 -12.66 10.28
N ASP A 194 -6.64 -12.51 11.02
CA ASP A 194 -6.26 -11.30 11.74
C ASP A 194 -5.23 -10.44 11.01
N LEU A 195 -4.89 -10.77 9.75
CA LEU A 195 -3.94 -10.01 8.95
C LEU A 195 -4.63 -8.82 8.30
N PRO A 196 -4.35 -7.58 8.76
CA PRO A 196 -4.88 -6.39 8.12
C PRO A 196 -4.14 -6.11 6.82
N MET A 197 -4.88 -5.64 5.81
CA MET A 197 -4.33 -5.25 4.52
C MET A 197 -4.88 -3.90 4.07
N MET A 198 -4.03 -3.09 3.41
CA MET A 198 -4.42 -1.88 2.70
C MET A 198 -4.58 -2.15 1.21
N LEU A 199 -5.70 -1.75 0.64
CA LEU A 199 -5.90 -1.74 -0.80
C LEU A 199 -5.27 -0.49 -1.42
N CYS A 200 -4.43 -0.69 -2.42
CA CYS A 200 -3.90 0.36 -3.28
C CYS A 200 -4.04 -0.05 -4.76
N SER A 201 -4.16 0.93 -5.64
CA SER A 201 -4.21 0.74 -7.10
C SER A 201 -3.92 2.08 -7.77
N GLY A 202 -2.67 2.58 -7.62
CA GLY A 202 -2.34 3.96 -7.96
C GLY A 202 -3.22 4.98 -7.20
N GLY A 203 -3.45 4.71 -5.93
CA GLY A 203 -4.53 5.26 -5.13
C GLY A 203 -5.67 4.25 -4.96
N SER A 204 -6.91 4.71 -5.02
CA SER A 204 -8.10 3.88 -4.77
C SER A 204 -8.88 3.52 -6.04
N GLY A 205 -8.18 3.20 -7.11
CA GLY A 205 -8.80 2.86 -8.40
C GLY A 205 -9.74 1.66 -8.38
N ARG A 206 -9.73 0.85 -7.32
CA ARG A 206 -10.53 -0.39 -7.20
C ARG A 206 -11.33 -0.50 -5.91
N ILE A 207 -11.45 0.57 -5.13
CA ILE A 207 -12.17 0.50 -3.87
C ILE A 207 -13.67 0.35 -4.10
N ASP A 208 -14.26 -0.65 -3.47
CA ASP A 208 -15.69 -0.87 -3.36
C ASP A 208 -16.02 -1.57 -2.02
N TYR A 209 -17.31 -1.79 -1.76
CA TYR A 209 -17.73 -2.45 -0.51
C TYR A 209 -17.37 -3.94 -0.46
N GLU A 210 -17.24 -4.62 -1.60
CA GLU A 210 -16.85 -6.03 -1.63
C GLU A 210 -15.36 -6.19 -1.26
N THR A 211 -14.49 -5.30 -1.75
CA THR A 211 -13.08 -5.32 -1.38
C THR A 211 -12.85 -5.05 0.11
N LEU A 212 -13.71 -4.25 0.78
CA LEU A 212 -13.66 -4.01 2.22
C LEU A 212 -13.98 -5.24 3.10
N ARG A 213 -14.43 -6.35 2.52
CA ARG A 213 -14.50 -7.64 3.24
C ARG A 213 -13.10 -8.19 3.55
N TYR A 214 -12.12 -7.83 2.76
CA TYR A 214 -10.75 -8.35 2.80
C TYR A 214 -9.74 -7.31 3.27
N PHE A 215 -9.95 -6.05 2.84
CA PHE A 215 -9.07 -4.94 3.17
C PHE A 215 -9.64 -4.11 4.33
N THR A 216 -8.80 -3.79 5.30
CA THR A 216 -9.20 -2.97 6.45
C THR A 216 -9.18 -1.48 6.15
N GLU A 217 -8.56 -1.11 5.04
CA GLU A 217 -8.36 0.27 4.64
C GLU A 217 -7.89 0.38 3.19
N PHE A 218 -7.92 1.61 2.67
CA PHE A 218 -7.42 1.90 1.33
C PHE A 218 -6.59 3.18 1.27
N TRP A 219 -5.71 3.25 0.29
CA TRP A 219 -4.93 4.44 -0.06
C TRP A 219 -5.74 5.29 -1.03
N PRO A 220 -6.27 6.49 -0.64
CA PRO A 220 -7.23 7.21 -1.48
C PRO A 220 -6.60 7.82 -2.74
N SER A 221 -5.33 8.25 -2.69
CA SER A 221 -4.63 8.83 -3.82
C SER A 221 -3.13 8.96 -3.54
N ASP A 222 -2.31 8.80 -4.57
CA ASP A 222 -0.88 9.13 -4.53
C ASP A 222 -0.64 10.65 -4.49
N ASN A 223 -1.65 11.46 -4.85
CA ASN A 223 -1.60 12.89 -4.60
C ASN A 223 -1.81 13.17 -3.10
N THR A 224 -0.74 13.51 -2.42
CA THR A 224 -0.69 13.76 -0.98
C THR A 224 -0.55 15.25 -0.64
N ASP A 225 -0.69 16.15 -1.62
CA ASP A 225 -0.82 17.57 -1.36
C ASP A 225 -1.97 17.81 -0.37
N PRO A 226 -1.74 18.49 0.77
CA PRO A 226 -2.76 18.63 1.80
C PRO A 226 -3.98 19.45 1.36
N ILE A 227 -3.83 20.36 0.40
CA ILE A 227 -4.97 21.11 -0.16
C ILE A 227 -5.81 20.17 -1.02
N GLU A 228 -5.19 19.43 -1.92
CA GLU A 228 -5.87 18.44 -2.76
C GLU A 228 -6.52 17.32 -1.90
N ARG A 229 -5.85 16.93 -0.83
CA ARG A 229 -6.39 15.91 0.11
C ARG A 229 -7.67 16.36 0.80
N LEU A 230 -7.91 17.64 1.02
CA LEU A 230 -9.21 18.12 1.50
C LEU A 230 -10.35 17.71 0.56
N PHE A 231 -10.15 17.86 -0.74
CA PHE A 231 -11.15 17.49 -1.76
C PHE A 231 -11.25 15.95 -1.90
N ILE A 232 -10.12 15.28 -1.96
CA ILE A 232 -10.06 13.82 -2.11
C ILE A 232 -10.72 13.13 -0.91
N GLN A 233 -10.36 13.49 0.31
CA GLN A 233 -10.90 12.89 1.54
C GLN A 233 -12.38 13.25 1.73
N TRP A 234 -12.78 14.48 1.39
CA TRP A 234 -14.19 14.87 1.37
C TRP A 234 -15.00 14.00 0.39
N GLY A 235 -14.48 13.80 -0.82
CA GLY A 235 -15.13 12.95 -1.84
C GLY A 235 -15.34 11.52 -1.33
N TYR A 236 -14.28 10.86 -0.85
CA TYR A 236 -14.39 9.50 -0.32
C TYR A 236 -15.26 9.40 0.92
N SER A 237 -15.31 10.42 1.77
CA SER A 237 -16.17 10.44 2.95
C SER A 237 -17.67 10.37 2.64
N GLN A 238 -18.08 10.61 1.37
CA GLN A 238 -19.47 10.45 0.96
C GLN A 238 -19.92 8.97 0.97
N LEU A 239 -18.96 8.05 0.79
CA LEU A 239 -19.24 6.63 0.60
C LEU A 239 -18.54 5.75 1.64
N PHE A 240 -17.39 6.18 2.18
CA PHE A 240 -16.53 5.35 3.02
C PHE A 240 -16.27 6.01 4.39
N PRO A 241 -16.33 5.25 5.49
CA PRO A 241 -16.04 5.78 6.81
C PRO A 241 -14.56 6.11 6.99
N ALA A 242 -14.24 7.08 7.86
CA ALA A 242 -12.89 7.56 8.12
C ALA A 242 -11.91 6.42 8.51
N LYS A 243 -12.38 5.39 9.20
CA LYS A 243 -11.57 4.22 9.60
C LYS A 243 -11.04 3.37 8.44
N THR A 244 -11.56 3.55 7.23
CA THR A 244 -11.05 2.86 6.04
C THR A 244 -10.11 3.72 5.21
N LEU A 245 -10.01 5.01 5.50
CA LEU A 245 -9.30 5.99 4.70
C LEU A 245 -7.91 6.29 5.28
N CYS A 246 -6.85 5.98 4.52
CA CYS A 246 -5.48 6.32 4.91
C CYS A 246 -5.14 7.75 4.52
N ALA A 247 -4.57 8.49 5.47
CA ALA A 247 -4.15 9.87 5.27
C ALA A 247 -2.75 10.08 5.86
N HIS A 248 -1.80 10.47 5.00
CA HIS A 248 -0.41 10.62 5.41
C HIS A 248 0.08 12.05 5.27
N VAL A 249 0.93 12.44 6.22
CA VAL A 249 1.79 13.62 6.09
C VAL A 249 2.97 13.24 5.21
N THR A 250 3.17 13.97 4.11
CA THR A 250 4.24 13.69 3.15
C THR A 250 5.10 14.93 2.89
N THR A 251 6.13 14.77 2.04
CA THR A 251 6.96 15.90 1.60
C THR A 251 6.32 16.74 0.49
N TRP A 252 5.20 16.31 -0.08
CA TRP A 252 4.51 17.08 -1.11
C TRP A 252 3.92 18.35 -0.52
N ASN A 253 4.04 19.47 -1.27
CA ASN A 253 3.61 20.80 -0.86
C ASN A 253 4.11 21.15 0.55
N HIS A 254 5.41 21.06 0.75
CA HIS A 254 6.06 21.38 2.04
C HIS A 254 6.05 22.88 2.38
N ASP A 255 5.60 23.76 1.45
CA ASP A 255 5.32 25.16 1.75
C ASP A 255 4.11 25.32 2.68
N ALA A 256 3.17 24.37 2.66
CA ALA A 256 2.13 24.27 3.67
C ALA A 256 2.73 23.91 5.03
N SER A 257 2.29 24.59 6.10
CA SER A 257 2.82 24.35 7.44
C SER A 257 2.64 22.89 7.86
N ILE A 258 3.58 22.38 8.66
CA ILE A 258 3.49 21.00 9.21
C ILE A 258 2.18 20.80 9.98
N LYS A 259 1.67 21.85 10.66
CA LYS A 259 0.37 21.81 11.34
C LYS A 259 -0.77 21.53 10.34
N PHE A 260 -0.85 22.27 9.25
CA PHE A 260 -1.92 22.09 8.27
C PHE A 260 -1.87 20.69 7.63
N ARG A 261 -0.68 20.24 7.22
CA ARG A 261 -0.49 18.88 6.69
C ARG A 261 -0.96 17.79 7.65
N THR A 262 -0.64 17.97 8.92
CA THR A 262 -1.01 17.02 9.98
C THR A 262 -2.50 17.06 10.30
N ASP A 263 -3.10 18.24 10.39
CA ASP A 263 -4.55 18.39 10.64
C ASP A 263 -5.37 17.70 9.54
N VAL A 264 -4.97 17.86 8.27
CA VAL A 264 -5.62 17.16 7.14
C VAL A 264 -5.44 15.65 7.24
N ALA A 265 -4.27 15.17 7.61
CA ALA A 265 -4.00 13.74 7.75
C ALA A 265 -4.75 13.11 8.94
N MET A 266 -5.07 13.88 9.98
CA MET A 266 -5.87 13.41 11.14
C MET A 266 -7.35 13.16 10.80
N MET A 267 -7.85 13.55 9.62
CA MET A 267 -9.22 13.29 9.19
C MET A 267 -9.51 11.82 8.85
N GLY A 268 -8.50 10.97 8.85
CA GLY A 268 -8.58 9.53 8.60
C GLY A 268 -7.53 8.79 9.43
N LYS A 269 -7.04 7.66 8.94
CA LYS A 269 -5.92 6.94 9.54
C LYS A 269 -4.62 7.69 9.30
N LEU A 270 -4.15 8.39 10.34
CA LEU A 270 -2.91 9.16 10.29
C LEU A 270 -1.70 8.26 10.03
N GLY A 271 -0.85 8.69 9.11
CA GLY A 271 0.46 8.13 8.86
C GLY A 271 1.45 9.19 8.40
N PHE A 272 2.69 8.79 8.22
CA PHE A 272 3.77 9.65 7.77
C PHE A 272 4.53 8.97 6.63
N ASP A 273 4.79 9.70 5.57
CA ASP A 273 5.66 9.32 4.46
C ASP A 273 6.62 10.48 4.22
N ILE A 274 7.47 10.71 5.21
CA ILE A 274 8.45 11.79 5.29
C ILE A 274 9.78 11.27 5.82
N LYS A 275 10.87 11.92 5.41
CA LYS A 275 12.17 11.73 6.03
C LYS A 275 12.28 12.68 7.23
N LEU A 276 12.39 12.13 8.43
CA LEU A 276 12.53 12.97 9.64
C LEU A 276 13.79 13.82 9.62
N SER A 277 14.83 13.42 8.86
CA SER A 277 16.03 14.25 8.63
C SER A 277 15.74 15.58 7.95
N ASP A 278 14.66 15.67 7.18
CA ASP A 278 14.30 16.87 6.42
C ASP A 278 13.48 17.86 7.27
N LEU A 279 13.07 17.45 8.47
CA LEU A 279 12.36 18.29 9.44
C LEU A 279 13.32 18.93 10.43
N ASN A 280 13.07 20.16 10.82
CA ASN A 280 13.74 20.79 11.95
C ASN A 280 13.22 20.25 13.30
N ASP A 281 13.87 20.59 14.39
CA ASP A 281 13.55 20.02 15.73
C ASP A 281 12.15 20.43 16.22
N ASN A 282 11.66 21.63 15.86
CA ASN A 282 10.33 22.10 16.22
C ASN A 282 9.26 21.30 15.45
N GLU A 283 9.48 21.02 14.16
CA GLU A 283 8.58 20.20 13.34
C GLU A 283 8.55 18.75 13.81
N LYS A 284 9.71 18.17 14.14
CA LYS A 284 9.80 16.82 14.74
C LYS A 284 9.05 16.75 16.06
N LYS A 285 9.21 17.76 16.89
CA LYS A 285 8.46 17.85 18.16
C LYS A 285 6.96 17.96 17.88
N PHE A 286 6.55 18.82 16.95
CA PHE A 286 5.16 18.96 16.55
C PHE A 286 4.55 17.64 16.08
N CYS A 287 5.27 16.88 15.23
CA CYS A 287 4.78 15.57 14.74
C CYS A 287 4.59 14.58 15.91
N ARG A 288 5.49 14.51 16.89
CA ARG A 288 5.32 13.67 18.09
C ARG A 288 4.10 14.09 18.93
N ASP A 289 3.96 15.39 19.15
CA ASP A 289 2.81 15.94 19.89
C ASP A 289 1.49 15.63 19.13
N ALA A 290 1.52 15.72 17.79
CA ALA A 290 0.38 15.39 16.94
C ALA A 290 0.01 13.89 17.00
N VAL A 291 1.00 12.99 17.00
CA VAL A 291 0.76 11.54 17.20
C VAL A 291 0.12 11.30 18.55
N THR A 292 0.64 11.91 19.61
CA THR A 292 0.08 11.80 20.96
C THR A 292 -1.37 12.30 20.99
N ASN A 293 -1.62 13.47 20.40
CA ASN A 293 -2.97 14.04 20.32
C ASN A 293 -3.92 13.15 19.51
N TYR A 294 -3.46 12.66 18.35
CA TYR A 294 -4.26 11.78 17.52
C TYR A 294 -4.64 10.48 18.25
N ASN A 295 -3.77 9.92 19.08
CA ASN A 295 -4.09 8.74 19.89
C ASN A 295 -5.26 8.96 20.84
N HIS A 296 -5.48 10.19 21.31
CA HIS A 296 -6.68 10.56 22.08
C HIS A 296 -7.91 10.78 21.19
N LEU A 297 -7.72 11.32 19.99
CA LEU A 297 -8.80 11.66 19.06
C LEU A 297 -9.25 10.49 18.19
N LYS A 298 -8.36 9.53 17.90
CA LYS A 298 -8.65 8.46 16.95
C LYS A 298 -9.92 7.64 17.23
N PRO A 299 -10.35 7.37 18.47
CA PRO A 299 -11.63 6.70 18.70
C PRO A 299 -12.82 7.50 18.16
N VAL A 300 -12.79 8.82 18.31
CA VAL A 300 -13.85 9.71 17.80
C VAL A 300 -13.75 9.83 16.28
N VAL A 301 -12.55 10.02 15.73
CA VAL A 301 -12.35 10.18 14.27
C VAL A 301 -12.69 8.90 13.52
N LEU A 302 -12.33 7.73 14.05
CA LEU A 302 -12.41 6.46 13.34
C LEU A 302 -13.70 5.68 13.62
N GLU A 303 -14.29 5.83 14.80
CA GLU A 303 -15.47 5.08 15.25
C GLU A 303 -16.69 5.95 15.50
N GLY A 304 -16.51 7.29 15.58
CA GLY A 304 -17.59 8.25 15.80
C GLY A 304 -18.34 8.61 14.50
N ASP A 305 -19.39 9.39 14.67
CA ASP A 305 -20.16 9.93 13.55
C ASP A 305 -19.47 11.13 12.91
N MET A 306 -19.41 11.18 11.59
CA MET A 306 -18.82 12.28 10.82
C MET A 306 -19.90 13.16 10.20
N TYR A 307 -19.80 14.46 10.43
CA TYR A 307 -20.68 15.48 9.85
C TYR A 307 -19.89 16.42 8.93
N ARG A 308 -20.32 16.54 7.67
CA ARG A 308 -19.78 17.48 6.68
C ARG A 308 -20.48 18.80 6.79
N LEU A 309 -19.85 19.79 7.44
CA LEU A 309 -20.48 21.08 7.75
C LEU A 309 -20.33 22.09 6.62
N VAL A 310 -19.11 22.25 6.09
CA VAL A 310 -18.81 23.17 5.00
C VAL A 310 -17.97 22.48 3.94
N SER A 311 -18.48 22.43 2.72
CA SER A 311 -17.81 21.80 1.59
C SER A 311 -16.56 22.57 1.15
N PRO A 312 -15.45 21.87 0.81
CA PRO A 312 -14.29 22.51 0.21
C PRO A 312 -14.57 23.14 -1.17
N TYR A 313 -15.66 22.73 -1.83
CA TYR A 313 -16.09 23.33 -3.10
C TYR A 313 -16.88 24.63 -2.93
N SER A 314 -17.26 24.98 -1.70
CA SER A 314 -18.04 26.20 -1.42
C SER A 314 -17.18 27.42 -1.08
N GLY A 315 -15.87 27.26 -0.94
CA GLY A 315 -14.94 28.33 -0.58
C GLY A 315 -13.69 27.83 0.14
N ASN A 316 -12.92 28.75 0.70
CA ASN A 316 -11.61 28.45 1.30
C ASN A 316 -11.66 27.97 2.76
N HIS A 317 -12.86 27.79 3.33
CA HIS A 317 -13.05 27.37 4.71
C HIS A 317 -13.90 26.09 4.72
N THR A 318 -13.24 24.95 4.68
CA THR A 318 -13.92 23.66 4.83
C THR A 318 -14.05 23.27 6.30
N SER A 319 -15.09 22.54 6.64
CA SER A 319 -15.30 22.07 8.01
C SER A 319 -15.97 20.71 8.06
N THR A 320 -15.41 19.82 8.87
CA THR A 320 -15.98 18.52 9.23
C THR A 320 -15.98 18.39 10.75
N GLN A 321 -16.96 17.67 11.28
CA GLN A 321 -17.08 17.39 12.73
C GLN A 321 -17.14 15.88 12.93
N TYR A 322 -16.48 15.40 13.96
CA TYR A 322 -16.55 14.03 14.45
C TYR A 322 -17.07 14.04 15.89
N VAL A 323 -18.01 13.13 16.21
CA VAL A 323 -18.69 13.07 17.52
C VAL A 323 -18.69 11.64 18.04
#